data_60906a79d8c1315b128b99e57f4f1d30
#
_entry.id   60906a79d8c1315b128b99e57f4f1d30
#
_cell.length_a   1.000
_cell.length_b   1.000
_cell.length_c   1.000
_cell.angle_alpha   90.00
_cell.angle_beta   90.00
_cell.angle_gamma   90.00
#
_symmetry.space_group_name_H-M   'P 1'
#
loop_
_entity.id
_entity.type
_entity.pdbx_description
1 polymer ?
#
loop_
_entity_poly.entity_id
_entity_poly.type
_entity_poly.pdbx_seq_one_letter_code
_entity_poly.pdbx_strand_id
1 'polypeptide(L)'
;MNWTYLRSFAWVDTRTRFVAGTPPGGTLLDLGSSDGQTLGHMAELRPDLHFFATDMAGTPEHYPSGCQFQRADLERDQLPWAAGSMDAITCMHLVEHLRDLTLLLQEAARLLKPGGRIYFETPHPKTLTLASPRGRAAGTFTLNFFDDPTHVRLVAIGALAQQVRGVGLEVADSGISRNWLFAASYPLYVLLPASRQKFTARVHWLGWSAYLIARRPL
;
A
#
# COMPACT_ATOMS: atom_id res chain seq x y z
N MET A 1 9.35 5.40 10.37
CA MET A 1 8.50 5.87 11.49
C MET A 1 8.02 4.63 12.24
N ASN A 2 8.10 4.60 13.54
CA ASN A 2 7.64 3.43 14.31
C ASN A 2 6.11 3.44 14.40
N TRP A 3 5.45 2.38 13.91
CA TRP A 3 3.98 2.29 13.92
C TRP A 3 3.42 1.81 15.26
N THR A 4 4.26 1.46 16.24
CA THR A 4 3.79 1.03 17.56
C THR A 4 2.93 2.07 18.26
N TYR A 5 3.20 3.38 18.04
CA TYR A 5 2.35 4.46 18.54
C TYR A 5 0.93 4.42 17.99
N LEU A 6 0.74 3.82 16.81
CA LEU A 6 -0.56 3.73 16.15
C LEU A 6 -1.40 2.54 16.62
N ARG A 7 -0.88 1.67 17.49
CA ARG A 7 -1.66 0.53 18.02
C ARG A 7 -2.96 0.98 18.70
N SER A 8 -2.90 2.06 19.49
CA SER A 8 -4.07 2.61 20.19
C SER A 8 -4.90 3.58 19.33
N PHE A 9 -4.36 4.05 18.21
CA PHE A 9 -4.95 5.09 17.37
C PHE A 9 -4.91 4.73 15.89
N ALA A 10 -5.06 3.43 15.54
CA ALA A 10 -4.94 2.96 14.16
C ALA A 10 -5.92 3.67 13.19
N TRP A 11 -7.01 4.21 13.70
CA TRP A 11 -8.02 4.96 12.95
C TRP A 11 -7.51 6.28 12.35
N VAL A 12 -6.41 6.86 12.86
CA VAL A 12 -5.85 8.13 12.36
C VAL A 12 -5.10 7.96 11.04
N ASP A 13 -4.78 6.73 10.66
CA ASP A 13 -4.05 6.41 9.43
C ASP A 13 -4.80 5.33 8.64
N THR A 14 -4.98 5.55 7.34
CA THR A 14 -5.78 4.66 6.48
C THR A 14 -5.19 3.26 6.40
N ARG A 15 -3.86 3.14 6.28
CA ARG A 15 -3.13 1.86 6.19
C ARG A 15 -3.20 1.10 7.51
N THR A 16 -2.87 1.78 8.61
CA THR A 16 -2.88 1.15 9.93
C THR A 16 -4.27 0.72 10.35
N ARG A 17 -5.32 1.50 9.99
CA ARG A 17 -6.73 1.11 10.18
C ARG A 17 -7.06 -0.20 9.46
N PHE A 18 -6.59 -0.35 8.22
CA PHE A 18 -6.79 -1.58 7.45
C PHE A 18 -6.10 -2.78 8.13
N VAL A 19 -4.80 -2.64 8.44
CA VAL A 19 -4.00 -3.72 9.07
C VAL A 19 -4.54 -4.08 10.45
N ALA A 20 -4.91 -3.09 11.27
CA ALA A 20 -5.50 -3.31 12.60
C ALA A 20 -6.83 -4.10 12.54
N GLY A 21 -7.57 -3.98 11.44
CA GLY A 21 -8.82 -4.71 11.23
C GLY A 21 -8.65 -6.15 10.74
N THR A 22 -7.42 -6.67 10.61
CA THR A 22 -7.18 -8.10 10.33
C THR A 22 -7.51 -8.94 11.56
N PRO A 23 -8.16 -10.11 11.42
CA PRO A 23 -8.48 -10.97 12.55
C PRO A 23 -7.26 -11.29 13.42
N PRO A 24 -7.41 -11.48 14.75
CA PRO A 24 -6.32 -11.92 15.61
C PRO A 24 -5.70 -13.23 15.13
N GLY A 25 -4.36 -13.30 15.09
CA GLY A 25 -3.64 -14.46 14.56
C GLY A 25 -3.84 -14.72 13.07
N GLY A 26 -4.40 -13.75 12.34
CA GLY A 26 -4.71 -13.89 10.92
C GLY A 26 -3.47 -13.81 10.02
N THR A 27 -3.69 -14.02 8.72
CA THR A 27 -2.66 -14.02 7.67
C THR A 27 -2.74 -12.73 6.86
N LEU A 28 -1.59 -12.07 6.66
CA LEU A 28 -1.47 -10.86 5.83
C LEU A 28 -0.39 -11.05 4.77
N LEU A 29 -0.75 -10.85 3.50
CA LEU A 29 0.15 -10.86 2.36
C LEU A 29 0.39 -9.44 1.86
N ASP A 30 1.66 -9.07 1.65
CA ASP A 30 2.05 -7.80 1.00
C ASP A 30 2.53 -8.07 -0.44
N LEU A 31 1.79 -7.56 -1.41
CA LEU A 31 2.09 -7.66 -2.83
C LEU A 31 2.93 -6.45 -3.26
N GLY A 32 4.14 -6.68 -3.78
CA GLY A 32 5.10 -5.61 -4.07
C GLY A 32 5.74 -5.07 -2.79
N SER A 33 6.25 -5.95 -1.96
CA SER A 33 6.75 -5.65 -0.61
C SER A 33 8.12 -4.94 -0.59
N SER A 34 8.76 -4.76 -1.75
CA SER A 34 10.01 -4.02 -1.95
C SER A 34 11.12 -4.46 -0.95
N ASP A 35 11.63 -3.55 -0.15
CA ASP A 35 12.68 -3.79 0.84
C ASP A 35 12.17 -4.34 2.21
N GLY A 36 10.88 -4.65 2.32
CA GLY A 36 10.27 -5.17 3.56
C GLY A 36 10.03 -4.13 4.65
N GLN A 37 10.44 -2.87 4.48
CA GLN A 37 10.33 -1.84 5.54
C GLN A 37 8.88 -1.60 5.96
N THR A 38 7.96 -1.53 5.01
CA THR A 38 6.54 -1.33 5.30
C THR A 38 5.95 -2.53 6.03
N LEU A 39 6.31 -3.74 5.61
CA LEU A 39 5.88 -4.97 6.27
C LEU A 39 6.44 -5.09 7.69
N GLY A 40 7.69 -4.63 7.90
CA GLY A 40 8.28 -4.50 9.23
C GLY A 40 7.44 -3.61 10.17
N HIS A 41 6.98 -2.46 9.67
CA HIS A 41 6.08 -1.59 10.44
C HIS A 41 4.71 -2.24 10.72
N MET A 42 4.17 -3.05 9.78
CA MET A 42 2.93 -3.80 10.01
C MET A 42 3.13 -4.87 11.10
N ALA A 43 4.28 -5.55 11.11
CA ALA A 43 4.63 -6.52 12.15
C ALA A 43 4.82 -5.86 13.53
N GLU A 44 5.39 -4.66 13.58
CA GLU A 44 5.42 -3.86 14.82
C GLU A 44 4.01 -3.49 15.30
N LEU A 45 3.08 -3.19 14.39
CA LEU A 45 1.69 -2.84 14.71
C LEU A 45 0.91 -4.08 15.20
N ARG A 46 1.04 -5.21 14.51
CA ARG A 46 0.30 -6.45 14.72
C ARG A 46 1.25 -7.66 14.76
N PRO A 47 2.02 -7.85 15.85
CA PRO A 47 2.98 -8.94 15.98
C PRO A 47 2.31 -10.33 16.10
N ASP A 48 0.99 -10.37 16.25
CA ASP A 48 0.19 -11.59 16.28
C ASP A 48 -0.12 -12.17 14.90
N LEU A 49 0.12 -11.40 13.80
CA LEU A 49 -0.21 -11.84 12.45
C LEU A 49 0.90 -12.71 11.84
N HIS A 50 0.50 -13.59 10.93
CA HIS A 50 1.40 -14.35 10.08
C HIS A 50 1.60 -13.60 8.76
N PHE A 51 2.85 -13.22 8.48
CA PHE A 51 3.18 -12.39 7.32
C PHE A 51 3.66 -13.21 6.13
N PHE A 52 3.19 -12.79 4.97
CA PHE A 52 3.59 -13.29 3.66
C PHE A 52 3.98 -12.08 2.81
N ALA A 53 4.96 -12.26 1.92
CA ALA A 53 5.47 -11.18 1.09
C ALA A 53 5.84 -11.68 -0.30
N THR A 54 5.65 -10.85 -1.31
CA THR A 54 6.16 -11.11 -2.66
C THR A 54 6.65 -9.84 -3.32
N ASP A 55 7.76 -9.95 -4.03
CA ASP A 55 8.36 -8.89 -4.85
C ASP A 55 9.29 -9.54 -5.90
N MET A 56 9.60 -8.81 -6.97
CA MET A 56 10.60 -9.24 -7.96
C MET A 56 12.04 -9.17 -7.42
N ALA A 57 12.32 -8.25 -6.48
CA ALA A 57 13.67 -7.90 -6.04
C ALA A 57 13.90 -8.02 -4.52
N GLY A 58 12.93 -8.51 -3.76
CA GLY A 58 13.03 -8.62 -2.30
C GLY A 58 14.18 -9.52 -1.83
N THR A 59 14.73 -9.18 -0.66
CA THR A 59 15.79 -9.93 0.03
C THR A 59 15.20 -10.51 1.32
N PRO A 60 15.11 -11.84 1.50
CA PRO A 60 14.40 -12.48 2.62
C PRO A 60 14.81 -11.97 4.00
N GLU A 61 16.07 -11.60 4.19
CA GLU A 61 16.64 -11.13 5.45
C GLU A 61 16.11 -9.75 5.89
N HIS A 62 15.50 -9.01 4.97
CA HIS A 62 14.93 -7.69 5.27
C HIS A 62 13.51 -7.75 5.82
N TYR A 63 12.88 -8.92 5.74
CA TYR A 63 11.50 -9.10 6.20
C TYR A 63 11.41 -9.47 7.68
N PRO A 64 10.25 -9.25 8.31
CA PRO A 64 10.03 -9.67 9.69
C PRO A 64 10.32 -11.16 9.89
N SER A 65 10.82 -11.52 11.08
CA SER A 65 11.06 -12.92 11.44
C SER A 65 9.80 -13.77 11.25
N GLY A 66 9.95 -14.92 10.59
CA GLY A 66 8.83 -15.82 10.27
C GLY A 66 7.99 -15.40 9.05
N CYS A 67 8.33 -14.30 8.38
CA CYS A 67 7.69 -13.93 7.11
C CYS A 67 8.03 -14.95 6.03
N GLN A 68 7.02 -15.41 5.30
CA GLN A 68 7.19 -16.25 4.12
C GLN A 68 7.32 -15.37 2.88
N PHE A 69 8.52 -15.24 2.37
CA PHE A 69 8.79 -14.47 1.15
C PHE A 69 8.85 -15.36 -0.08
N GLN A 70 8.19 -14.95 -1.15
CA GLN A 70 8.25 -15.55 -2.48
C GLN A 70 8.65 -14.49 -3.50
N ARG A 71 9.77 -14.74 -4.22
CA ARG A 71 10.11 -13.92 -5.39
C ARG A 71 9.19 -14.26 -6.54
N ALA A 72 8.49 -13.27 -7.10
CA ALA A 72 7.58 -13.48 -8.22
C ALA A 72 7.38 -12.20 -9.06
N ASP A 73 7.16 -12.40 -10.37
CA ASP A 73 6.65 -11.38 -11.28
C ASP A 73 5.11 -11.43 -11.27
N LEU A 74 4.48 -10.44 -10.65
CA LEU A 74 3.03 -10.40 -10.45
C LEU A 74 2.21 -10.17 -11.74
N GLU A 75 2.89 -9.94 -12.88
CA GLU A 75 2.26 -9.95 -14.21
C GLU A 75 2.28 -11.34 -14.87
N ARG A 76 3.06 -12.32 -14.35
CA ARG A 76 3.33 -13.60 -15.04
C ARG A 76 3.23 -14.82 -14.15
N ASP A 77 3.55 -14.68 -12.86
CA ASP A 77 3.70 -15.82 -11.97
C ASP A 77 2.46 -16.01 -11.10
N GLN A 78 2.00 -17.25 -11.00
CA GLN A 78 1.03 -17.65 -10.00
C GLN A 78 1.74 -17.80 -8.64
N LEU A 79 1.11 -17.32 -7.58
CA LEU A 79 1.69 -17.38 -6.26
C LEU A 79 1.50 -18.78 -5.62
N PRO A 80 2.49 -19.28 -4.85
CA PRO A 80 2.51 -20.68 -4.39
C PRO A 80 1.52 -20.97 -3.26
N TRP A 81 0.87 -19.95 -2.69
CA TRP A 81 -0.04 -20.12 -1.56
C TRP A 81 -1.40 -20.63 -1.98
N ALA A 82 -2.04 -21.38 -1.09
CA ALA A 82 -3.33 -22.01 -1.33
C ALA A 82 -4.45 -20.97 -1.53
N ALA A 83 -5.44 -21.30 -2.34
CA ALA A 83 -6.66 -20.50 -2.45
C ALA A 83 -7.34 -20.39 -1.08
N GLY A 84 -7.84 -19.17 -0.76
CA GLY A 84 -8.52 -18.91 0.50
C GLY A 84 -7.61 -19.01 1.73
N SER A 85 -6.33 -18.66 1.60
CA SER A 85 -5.36 -18.70 2.70
C SER A 85 -5.13 -17.36 3.39
N MET A 86 -5.52 -16.23 2.78
CA MET A 86 -5.21 -14.89 3.27
C MET A 86 -6.44 -14.19 3.86
N ASP A 87 -6.30 -13.66 5.09
CA ASP A 87 -7.31 -12.81 5.72
C ASP A 87 -7.25 -11.37 5.21
N ALA A 88 -6.02 -10.89 4.95
CA ALA A 88 -5.77 -9.56 4.42
C ALA A 88 -4.66 -9.59 3.37
N ILE A 89 -4.79 -8.72 2.37
CA ILE A 89 -3.76 -8.46 1.36
C ILE A 89 -3.53 -6.95 1.31
N THR A 90 -2.26 -6.52 1.21
CA THR A 90 -1.88 -5.14 0.89
C THR A 90 -1.19 -5.11 -0.46
N CYS A 91 -1.46 -4.05 -1.23
CA CYS A 91 -0.87 -3.77 -2.53
C CYS A 91 -0.68 -2.25 -2.62
N MET A 92 0.47 -1.78 -2.15
CA MET A 92 0.74 -0.35 -1.99
C MET A 92 1.80 0.10 -2.96
N HIS A 93 1.46 1.09 -3.79
CA HIS A 93 2.37 1.66 -4.79
C HIS A 93 3.01 0.61 -5.70
N LEU A 94 2.19 -0.35 -6.17
CA LEU A 94 2.59 -1.39 -7.10
C LEU A 94 1.82 -1.30 -8.43
N VAL A 95 0.51 -1.07 -8.38
CA VAL A 95 -0.36 -1.14 -9.58
C VAL A 95 0.03 -0.14 -10.67
N GLU A 96 0.64 0.98 -10.30
CA GLU A 96 1.15 2.00 -11.23
C GLU A 96 2.39 1.56 -12.00
N HIS A 97 3.09 0.52 -11.53
CA HIS A 97 4.28 -0.06 -12.16
C HIS A 97 3.95 -1.22 -13.11
N LEU A 98 2.74 -1.76 -13.05
CA LEU A 98 2.31 -2.91 -13.84
C LEU A 98 1.56 -2.47 -15.11
N ARG A 99 1.84 -3.16 -16.22
CA ARG A 99 1.16 -2.96 -17.51
C ARG A 99 -0.20 -3.62 -17.54
N ASP A 100 -0.30 -4.80 -16.93
CA ASP A 100 -1.54 -5.58 -16.84
C ASP A 100 -1.78 -6.01 -15.39
N LEU A 101 -2.98 -5.74 -14.88
CA LEU A 101 -3.38 -6.10 -13.51
C LEU A 101 -4.17 -7.41 -13.47
N THR A 102 -4.42 -8.05 -14.61
CA THR A 102 -5.34 -9.19 -14.69
C THR A 102 -4.92 -10.32 -13.77
N LEU A 103 -3.67 -10.78 -13.88
CA LEU A 103 -3.17 -11.88 -13.05
C LEU A 103 -3.08 -11.49 -11.57
N LEU A 104 -2.56 -10.30 -11.26
CA LEU A 104 -2.50 -9.78 -9.88
C LEU A 104 -3.88 -9.80 -9.21
N LEU A 105 -4.92 -9.32 -9.91
CA LEU A 105 -6.28 -9.26 -9.37
C LEU A 105 -6.91 -10.64 -9.22
N GLN A 106 -6.67 -11.55 -10.20
CA GLN A 106 -7.13 -12.93 -10.12
C GLN A 106 -6.47 -13.67 -8.95
N GLU A 107 -5.16 -13.51 -8.76
CA GLU A 107 -4.43 -14.11 -7.64
C GLU A 107 -4.89 -13.53 -6.28
N ALA A 108 -5.08 -12.21 -6.19
CA ALA A 108 -5.63 -11.60 -4.99
C ALA A 108 -7.01 -12.18 -4.64
N ALA A 109 -7.91 -12.30 -5.62
CA ALA A 109 -9.23 -12.89 -5.42
C ALA A 109 -9.16 -14.37 -5.05
N ARG A 110 -8.23 -15.14 -5.64
CA ARG A 110 -8.01 -16.55 -5.33
C ARG A 110 -7.51 -16.75 -3.90
N LEU A 111 -6.53 -15.95 -3.49
CA LEU A 111 -5.84 -16.08 -2.21
C LEU A 111 -6.68 -15.63 -1.02
N LEU A 112 -7.55 -14.64 -1.18
CA LEU A 112 -8.40 -14.16 -0.09
C LEU A 112 -9.37 -15.26 0.39
N LYS A 113 -9.50 -15.39 1.71
CA LYS A 113 -10.58 -16.15 2.35
C LYS A 113 -11.94 -15.51 2.03
N PRO A 114 -13.06 -16.24 2.09
CA PRO A 114 -14.40 -15.61 2.17
C PRO A 114 -14.41 -14.56 3.28
N GLY A 115 -14.86 -13.34 2.98
CA GLY A 115 -14.80 -12.19 3.90
C GLY A 115 -13.43 -11.52 4.03
N GLY A 116 -12.36 -12.11 3.49
CA GLY A 116 -11.02 -11.52 3.46
C GLY A 116 -10.97 -10.24 2.62
N ARG A 117 -10.00 -9.35 2.90
CA ARG A 117 -9.96 -7.99 2.34
C ARG A 117 -8.62 -7.68 1.70
N ILE A 118 -8.65 -6.85 0.65
CA ILE A 118 -7.45 -6.29 0.04
C ILE A 118 -7.49 -4.77 0.09
N TYR A 119 -6.32 -4.17 0.37
CA TYR A 119 -6.07 -2.74 0.34
C TYR A 119 -5.14 -2.39 -0.81
N PHE A 120 -5.62 -1.62 -1.75
CA PHE A 120 -4.81 -1.02 -2.80
C PHE A 120 -4.50 0.42 -2.45
N GLU A 121 -3.27 0.87 -2.76
CA GLU A 121 -2.88 2.27 -2.71
C GLU A 121 -2.06 2.61 -3.94
N THR A 122 -2.32 3.77 -4.54
CA THR A 122 -1.66 4.26 -5.76
C THR A 122 -1.62 5.79 -5.76
N PRO A 123 -0.72 6.45 -6.51
CA PRO A 123 -0.72 7.91 -6.63
C PRO A 123 -2.08 8.46 -7.06
N HIS A 124 -2.54 9.51 -6.38
CA HIS A 124 -3.78 10.19 -6.74
C HIS A 124 -3.61 10.96 -8.05
N PRO A 125 -4.63 11.10 -8.94
CA PRO A 125 -4.52 11.83 -10.21
C PRO A 125 -3.96 13.25 -10.12
N LYS A 126 -4.14 13.94 -8.98
CA LYS A 126 -3.53 15.27 -8.75
C LYS A 126 -1.99 15.28 -8.85
N THR A 127 -1.33 14.12 -8.66
CA THR A 127 0.13 14.03 -8.77
C THR A 127 0.66 14.37 -10.16
N LEU A 128 -0.17 14.26 -11.20
CA LEU A 128 0.18 14.67 -12.56
C LEU A 128 0.48 16.16 -12.69
N THR A 129 -0.09 17.00 -11.82
CA THR A 129 0.04 18.47 -11.86
C THR A 129 0.86 19.04 -10.70
N LEU A 130 1.34 18.21 -9.77
CA LEU A 130 2.21 18.67 -8.70
C LEU A 130 3.59 19.03 -9.23
N ALA A 131 4.16 20.12 -8.70
CA ALA A 131 5.49 20.55 -9.11
C ALA A 131 6.56 19.61 -8.58
N SER A 132 7.46 19.16 -9.45
CA SER A 132 8.67 18.44 -9.09
C SER A 132 9.68 19.36 -8.40
N PRO A 133 10.44 18.88 -7.41
CA PRO A 133 11.57 19.62 -6.85
C PRO A 133 12.62 19.97 -7.91
N ARG A 134 13.18 21.17 -7.82
CA ARG A 134 14.21 21.66 -8.75
C ARG A 134 15.53 21.94 -8.04
N GLY A 135 16.60 22.08 -8.81
CA GLY A 135 17.94 22.40 -8.29
C GLY A 135 18.46 21.29 -7.37
N ARG A 136 19.03 21.66 -6.22
CA ARG A 136 19.62 20.71 -5.26
C ARG A 136 18.61 19.71 -4.66
N ALA A 137 17.32 19.99 -4.76
CA ALA A 137 16.24 19.10 -4.29
C ALA A 137 15.70 18.17 -5.40
N ALA A 138 16.24 18.25 -6.62
CA ALA A 138 15.84 17.37 -7.72
C ALA A 138 16.09 15.89 -7.33
N GLY A 139 15.09 15.02 -7.56
CA GLY A 139 15.14 13.62 -7.15
C GLY A 139 14.93 13.35 -5.65
N THR A 140 14.78 14.42 -4.84
CA THR A 140 14.52 14.29 -3.41
C THR A 140 13.13 14.89 -3.11
N PHE A 141 12.33 14.21 -2.25
CA PHE A 141 10.98 14.68 -1.88
C PHE A 141 10.06 14.91 -3.09
N THR A 142 10.09 13.97 -4.03
CA THR A 142 9.30 13.99 -5.26
C THR A 142 7.81 13.91 -4.97
N LEU A 143 6.99 14.65 -5.74
CA LEU A 143 5.54 14.70 -5.61
C LEU A 143 4.81 14.47 -6.94
N ASN A 144 5.50 14.70 -8.06
CA ASN A 144 4.92 14.50 -9.37
C ASN A 144 4.97 13.02 -9.73
N PHE A 145 3.90 12.53 -10.38
CA PHE A 145 3.82 11.14 -10.85
C PHE A 145 5.01 10.75 -11.75
N PHE A 146 5.45 11.65 -12.61
CA PHE A 146 6.54 11.42 -13.57
C PHE A 146 7.95 11.55 -12.96
N ASP A 147 8.07 11.87 -11.66
CA ASP A 147 9.36 11.87 -10.98
C ASP A 147 9.94 10.47 -10.79
N ASP A 148 9.08 9.43 -10.81
CA ASP A 148 9.49 8.03 -10.82
C ASP A 148 9.42 7.48 -12.26
N PRO A 149 10.57 7.17 -12.90
CA PRO A 149 10.59 6.66 -14.27
C PRO A 149 10.04 5.23 -14.42
N THR A 150 9.81 4.53 -13.32
CA THR A 150 9.25 3.16 -13.32
C THR A 150 7.72 3.15 -13.34
N HIS A 151 7.07 4.30 -13.16
CA HIS A 151 5.63 4.43 -13.33
C HIS A 151 5.23 4.25 -14.79
N VAL A 152 4.42 3.24 -15.07
CA VAL A 152 3.94 2.90 -16.42
C VAL A 152 2.65 3.64 -16.75
N ARG A 153 1.74 3.74 -15.77
CA ARG A 153 0.44 4.37 -15.95
C ARG A 153 -0.17 4.85 -14.63
N LEU A 154 -0.92 5.91 -14.70
CA LEU A 154 -1.77 6.30 -13.56
C LEU A 154 -3.00 5.38 -13.50
N VAL A 155 -3.23 4.78 -12.32
CA VAL A 155 -4.38 3.92 -12.08
C VAL A 155 -5.45 4.70 -11.32
N ALA A 156 -6.51 5.11 -12.03
CA ALA A 156 -7.63 5.79 -11.38
C ALA A 156 -8.44 4.79 -10.52
N ILE A 157 -8.78 5.18 -9.30
CA ILE A 157 -9.53 4.32 -8.35
C ILE A 157 -10.84 3.79 -8.94
N GLY A 158 -11.56 4.61 -9.74
CA GLY A 158 -12.78 4.16 -10.41
C GLY A 158 -12.55 3.03 -11.43
N ALA A 159 -11.45 3.10 -12.20
CA ALA A 159 -11.07 2.04 -13.13
C ALA A 159 -10.61 0.78 -12.39
N LEU A 160 -9.81 0.94 -11.33
CA LEU A 160 -9.41 -0.19 -10.48
C LEU A 160 -10.63 -0.88 -9.84
N ALA A 161 -11.61 -0.11 -9.38
CA ALA A 161 -12.84 -0.63 -8.80
C ALA A 161 -13.65 -1.49 -9.80
N GLN A 162 -13.67 -1.12 -11.09
CA GLN A 162 -14.30 -1.93 -12.14
C GLN A 162 -13.57 -3.26 -12.34
N GLN A 163 -12.24 -3.23 -12.44
CA GLN A 163 -11.42 -4.44 -12.62
C GLN A 163 -11.54 -5.38 -11.41
N VAL A 164 -11.53 -4.84 -10.19
CA VAL A 164 -11.72 -5.58 -8.94
C VAL A 164 -13.07 -6.31 -8.91
N ARG A 165 -14.15 -5.63 -9.35
CA ARG A 165 -15.47 -6.29 -9.49
C ARG A 165 -15.46 -7.37 -10.57
N GLY A 166 -14.70 -7.17 -11.65
CA GLY A 166 -14.54 -8.15 -12.74
C GLY A 166 -13.95 -9.49 -12.30
N VAL A 167 -13.19 -9.52 -11.21
CA VAL A 167 -12.64 -10.75 -10.61
C VAL A 167 -13.48 -11.29 -9.41
N GLY A 168 -14.69 -10.76 -9.22
CA GLY A 168 -15.62 -11.24 -8.19
C GLY A 168 -15.41 -10.66 -6.79
N LEU A 169 -14.60 -9.62 -6.64
CA LEU A 169 -14.46 -8.90 -5.37
C LEU A 169 -15.48 -7.73 -5.28
N GLU A 170 -15.90 -7.41 -4.08
CA GLU A 170 -16.78 -6.28 -3.77
C GLU A 170 -15.97 -5.10 -3.26
N VAL A 171 -16.22 -3.91 -3.80
CA VAL A 171 -15.62 -2.67 -3.28
C VAL A 171 -16.29 -2.30 -1.96
N ALA A 172 -15.50 -2.24 -0.89
CA ALA A 172 -15.98 -1.94 0.46
C ALA A 172 -15.76 -0.48 0.86
N ASP A 173 -14.65 0.13 0.44
CA ASP A 173 -14.31 1.53 0.76
C ASP A 173 -13.31 2.08 -0.27
N SER A 174 -13.27 3.40 -0.45
CA SER A 174 -12.26 4.06 -1.26
C SER A 174 -12.14 5.54 -0.90
N GLY A 175 -10.98 6.12 -1.14
CA GLY A 175 -10.78 7.53 -0.83
C GLY A 175 -9.32 7.97 -0.95
N ILE A 176 -8.96 8.99 -0.19
CA ILE A 176 -7.59 9.49 -0.10
C ILE A 176 -6.89 8.79 1.07
N SER A 177 -5.77 8.11 0.78
CA SER A 177 -4.90 7.55 1.83
C SER A 177 -4.25 8.67 2.62
N ARG A 178 -4.40 8.65 3.94
CA ARG A 178 -3.99 9.77 4.77
C ARG A 178 -3.67 9.33 6.20
N ASN A 179 -2.62 9.92 6.74
CA ASN A 179 -2.41 10.01 8.17
C ASN A 179 -2.88 11.40 8.63
N TRP A 180 -3.95 11.45 9.43
CA TRP A 180 -4.57 12.70 9.83
C TRP A 180 -3.70 13.54 10.76
N LEU A 181 -2.86 12.92 11.59
CA LEU A 181 -1.92 13.64 12.46
C LEU A 181 -0.86 14.36 11.63
N PHE A 182 -0.28 13.68 10.62
CA PHE A 182 0.66 14.31 9.71
C PHE A 182 0.00 15.39 8.86
N ALA A 183 -1.19 15.13 8.32
CA ALA A 183 -1.91 16.15 7.59
C ALA A 183 -2.12 17.39 8.44
N ALA A 184 -2.65 17.25 9.66
CA ALA A 184 -2.91 18.37 10.57
C ALA A 184 -1.62 19.10 11.00
N SER A 185 -0.47 18.44 11.02
CA SER A 185 0.81 19.07 11.39
C SER A 185 1.42 19.93 10.29
N TYR A 186 1.00 19.77 9.01
CA TYR A 186 1.63 20.47 7.90
C TYR A 186 1.67 22.00 8.02
N PRO A 187 0.60 22.70 8.45
CA PRO A 187 0.65 24.15 8.64
C PRO A 187 1.77 24.62 9.57
N LEU A 188 2.14 23.81 10.57
CA LEU A 188 3.25 24.10 11.49
C LEU A 188 4.62 23.97 10.81
N TYR A 189 4.72 23.09 9.82
CA TYR A 189 5.98 22.85 9.09
C TYR A 189 6.17 23.77 7.89
N VAL A 190 5.14 24.50 7.44
CA VAL A 190 5.21 25.26 6.17
C VAL A 190 6.34 26.30 6.15
N LEU A 191 6.61 26.96 7.28
CA LEU A 191 7.65 27.98 7.43
C LEU A 191 9.03 27.40 7.79
N LEU A 192 9.13 26.09 8.08
CA LEU A 192 10.39 25.46 8.44
C LEU A 192 11.19 25.04 7.20
N PRO A 193 12.52 24.88 7.31
CA PRO A 193 13.34 24.32 6.24
C PRO A 193 12.83 22.97 5.73
N ALA A 194 13.27 22.60 4.52
CA ALA A 194 12.94 21.29 3.95
C ALA A 194 13.47 20.16 4.84
N SER A 195 12.62 19.20 5.16
CA SER A 195 12.94 18.03 5.98
C SER A 195 12.02 16.87 5.60
N ARG A 196 12.43 15.64 5.97
CA ARG A 196 11.58 14.45 5.74
C ARG A 196 10.23 14.58 6.45
N GLN A 197 10.18 15.14 7.67
CA GLN A 197 8.93 15.36 8.41
C GLN A 197 8.01 16.33 7.68
N LYS A 198 8.56 17.48 7.22
CA LYS A 198 7.79 18.46 6.41
C LYS A 198 7.27 17.82 5.13
N PHE A 199 8.08 17.01 4.45
CA PHE A 199 7.67 16.30 3.23
C PHE A 199 6.53 15.31 3.53
N THR A 200 6.69 14.46 4.54
CA THR A 200 5.64 13.50 4.96
C THR A 200 4.33 14.21 5.31
N ALA A 201 4.41 15.27 6.12
CA ALA A 201 3.24 16.07 6.47
C ALA A 201 2.55 16.66 5.22
N ARG A 202 3.35 17.18 4.26
CA ARG A 202 2.85 17.71 2.98
C ARG A 202 2.16 16.65 2.12
N VAL A 203 2.73 15.45 2.01
CA VAL A 203 2.15 14.32 1.27
C VAL A 203 0.75 14.01 1.80
N HIS A 204 0.61 13.90 3.12
CA HIS A 204 -0.69 13.62 3.75
C HIS A 204 -1.65 14.82 3.69
N TRP A 205 -1.15 16.05 3.80
CA TRP A 205 -1.96 17.27 3.62
C TRP A 205 -2.56 17.35 2.22
N LEU A 206 -1.74 17.16 1.20
CA LEU A 206 -2.17 17.16 -0.19
C LEU A 206 -3.09 15.98 -0.53
N GLY A 207 -3.00 14.87 0.21
CA GLY A 207 -3.63 13.60 -0.17
C GLY A 207 -3.01 13.05 -1.46
N TRP A 208 -1.72 12.77 -1.40
CA TRP A 208 -0.91 12.34 -2.52
C TRP A 208 -1.30 10.96 -3.06
N SER A 209 -1.76 10.07 -2.19
CA SER A 209 -2.21 8.72 -2.54
C SER A 209 -3.72 8.58 -2.44
N ALA A 210 -4.28 7.76 -3.31
CA ALA A 210 -5.65 7.27 -3.24
C ALA A 210 -5.66 5.79 -2.86
N TYR A 211 -6.72 5.32 -2.20
CA TYR A 211 -6.87 3.92 -1.82
C TYR A 211 -8.21 3.34 -2.25
N LEU A 212 -8.23 2.02 -2.36
CA LEU A 212 -9.42 1.20 -2.54
C LEU A 212 -9.30 -0.03 -1.63
N ILE A 213 -10.36 -0.33 -0.89
CA ILE A 213 -10.52 -1.57 -0.15
C ILE A 213 -11.58 -2.41 -0.84
N ALA A 214 -11.22 -3.65 -1.17
CA ALA A 214 -12.17 -4.63 -1.64
C ALA A 214 -12.19 -5.84 -0.72
N ARG A 215 -13.26 -6.64 -0.80
CA ARG A 215 -13.44 -7.86 -0.03
C ARG A 215 -13.90 -9.00 -0.93
N ARG A 216 -13.53 -10.21 -0.58
CA ARG A 216 -14.14 -11.39 -1.15
C ARG A 216 -15.51 -11.61 -0.49
N PRO A 217 -16.60 -11.84 -1.24
CA PRO A 217 -17.88 -12.23 -0.68
C PRO A 217 -17.78 -13.46 0.25
N LEU A 218 -18.76 -13.60 1.17
CA LEU A 218 -18.85 -14.73 2.10
C LEU A 218 -19.23 -16.02 1.38
#